data_ef5b2f2253e0827fad98dc350f5c4604
#
_entry.id   ef5b2f2253e0827fad98dc350f5c4604
#
_cell.length_a   1.000
_cell.length_b   1.000
_cell.length_c   1.000
_cell.angle_alpha   90.00
_cell.angle_beta   90.00
_cell.angle_gamma   90.00
#
_symmetry.space_group_name_H-M   'P 1'
#
loop_
_entity.id
_entity.type
_entity.pdbx_description
1 polymer ?
#
loop_
_entity_poly.entity_id
_entity_poly.type
_entity_poly.pdbx_seq_one_letter_code
_entity_poly.pdbx_strand_id
1 'polypeptide(L)'
;AGRQNLKEVLDGIQAAKEMGLPVKINSVNRKELNPISLVLYAQQQKIPLRFIEIMPVGYGKQYVGRSNDELRTCLEDEFGKSQMITYQANQKKQISHMVQTLHTKEVPIGSGPAVYYRFSELTIPVGFISAIHGKFCESCNRVRLTAQGYLKLCLCYDKGIDLRQILRGEETGQNEKNIQKALNEKLTTAMRAAIYKKPAAHCFEHPEEMTEINEMVKIGG
;
A
#
# COMPACT_ATOMS: atom_id res chain seq x y z
N ALA A 1 -4.64 -11.85 9.42
CA ALA A 1 -3.57 -12.38 10.22
C ALA A 1 -4.11 -13.22 11.37
N GLY A 2 -4.02 -13.14 12.56
CA GLY A 2 -4.51 -14.05 13.62
C GLY A 2 -3.50 -15.10 14.02
N ARG A 3 -2.25 -14.97 13.56
CA ARG A 3 -1.14 -15.85 13.97
C ARG A 3 -0.24 -15.11 14.96
N GLN A 4 0.23 -15.83 15.97
CA GLN A 4 1.21 -15.32 16.94
C GLN A 4 2.63 -15.55 16.44
N ASN A 5 2.99 -14.89 15.34
CA ASN A 5 4.27 -15.05 14.64
C ASN A 5 5.20 -13.83 14.85
N LEU A 6 5.11 -13.17 16.01
CA LEU A 6 5.90 -11.95 16.23
C LEU A 6 7.40 -12.24 16.14
N LYS A 7 7.85 -13.37 16.68
CA LYS A 7 9.26 -13.75 16.65
C LYS A 7 9.77 -13.87 15.21
N GLU A 8 9.06 -14.62 14.37
CA GLU A 8 9.44 -14.83 12.97
C GLU A 8 9.45 -13.52 12.18
N VAL A 9 8.54 -12.59 12.50
CA VAL A 9 8.54 -11.23 11.88
C VAL A 9 9.78 -10.45 12.31
N LEU A 10 10.14 -10.47 13.58
CA LEU A 10 11.32 -9.78 14.09
C LEU A 10 12.61 -10.37 13.51
N ASP A 11 12.71 -11.70 13.47
CA ASP A 11 13.84 -12.42 12.88
C ASP A 11 13.96 -12.08 11.37
N GLY A 12 12.84 -12.00 10.65
CA GLY A 12 12.80 -11.60 9.24
C GLY A 12 13.24 -10.14 9.01
N ILE A 13 12.84 -9.23 9.89
CA ILE A 13 13.30 -7.83 9.85
C ILE A 13 14.81 -7.76 10.06
N GLN A 14 15.33 -8.50 11.03
CA GLN A 14 16.77 -8.54 11.32
C GLN A 14 17.56 -9.10 10.14
N ALA A 15 17.14 -10.23 9.58
CA ALA A 15 17.79 -10.84 8.43
C ALA A 15 17.80 -9.89 7.20
N ALA A 16 16.68 -9.20 6.93
CA ALA A 16 16.60 -8.24 5.84
C ALA A 16 17.59 -7.06 6.04
N LYS A 17 17.72 -6.57 7.27
CA LYS A 17 18.68 -5.50 7.62
C LYS A 17 20.14 -5.95 7.43
N GLU A 18 20.47 -7.15 7.88
CA GLU A 18 21.80 -7.74 7.75
C GLU A 18 22.21 -7.89 6.27
N MET A 19 21.25 -8.18 5.41
CA MET A 19 21.44 -8.23 3.95
C MET A 19 21.45 -6.86 3.27
N GLY A 20 21.33 -5.76 4.03
CA GLY A 20 21.30 -4.40 3.47
C GLY A 20 20.01 -4.05 2.73
N LEU A 21 18.93 -4.81 2.89
CA LEU A 21 17.66 -4.53 2.24
C LEU A 21 16.95 -3.34 2.91
N PRO A 22 16.33 -2.43 2.14
CA PRO A 22 15.55 -1.33 2.71
C PRO A 22 14.25 -1.88 3.31
N VAL A 23 14.09 -1.74 4.62
CA VAL A 23 12.93 -2.22 5.38
C VAL A 23 12.02 -1.04 5.74
N LYS A 24 10.71 -1.27 5.67
CA LYS A 24 9.66 -0.39 6.21
C LYS A 24 8.65 -1.23 6.98
N ILE A 25 8.19 -0.75 8.11
CA ILE A 25 7.12 -1.38 8.87
C ILE A 25 5.78 -0.78 8.45
N ASN A 26 4.80 -1.63 8.17
CA ASN A 26 3.40 -1.24 7.98
C ASN A 26 2.58 -1.78 9.15
N SER A 27 1.81 -0.93 9.77
CA SER A 27 0.90 -1.30 10.85
C SER A 27 -0.51 -0.82 10.54
N VAL A 28 -1.48 -1.72 10.63
CA VAL A 28 -2.90 -1.34 10.53
C VAL A 28 -3.31 -0.69 11.86
N ASN A 29 -3.87 0.51 11.77
CA ASN A 29 -4.23 1.35 12.92
C ASN A 29 -5.53 0.86 13.58
N ARG A 30 -5.42 -0.16 14.42
CA ARG A 30 -6.51 -0.70 15.23
C ARG A 30 -6.56 0.00 16.59
N LYS A 31 -7.75 0.09 17.21
CA LYS A 31 -7.90 0.73 18.54
C LYS A 31 -7.09 0.04 19.64
N GLU A 32 -6.93 -1.30 19.55
CA GLU A 32 -6.19 -2.10 20.52
C GLU A 32 -4.67 -2.01 20.36
N LEU A 33 -4.20 -1.41 19.27
CA LEU A 33 -2.77 -1.23 19.03
C LEU A 33 -2.21 -0.17 19.97
N ASN A 34 -1.11 -0.48 20.64
CA ASN A 34 -0.28 0.53 21.30
C ASN A 34 0.68 1.15 20.26
N PRO A 35 0.39 2.35 19.77
CA PRO A 35 1.22 2.97 18.72
C PRO A 35 2.57 3.43 19.25
N ILE A 36 2.64 3.86 20.52
CA ILE A 36 3.85 4.37 21.14
C ILE A 36 4.93 3.28 21.17
N SER A 37 4.60 2.09 21.69
CA SER A 37 5.54 0.96 21.73
C SER A 37 6.07 0.58 20.34
N LEU A 38 5.21 0.66 19.31
CA LEU A 38 5.62 0.37 17.94
C LEU A 38 6.54 1.45 17.35
N VAL A 39 6.26 2.72 17.65
CA VAL A 39 7.12 3.84 17.24
C VAL A 39 8.48 3.73 17.91
N LEU A 40 8.54 3.43 19.22
CA LEU A 40 9.78 3.24 19.95
C LEU A 40 10.61 2.07 19.38
N TYR A 41 9.97 0.96 19.06
CA TYR A 41 10.64 -0.16 18.39
C TYR A 41 11.20 0.26 17.02
N ALA A 42 10.39 0.92 16.20
CA ALA A 42 10.82 1.40 14.88
C ALA A 42 11.97 2.40 14.98
N GLN A 43 11.94 3.30 15.96
CA GLN A 43 13.00 4.24 16.30
C GLN A 43 14.30 3.52 16.68
N GLN A 44 14.22 2.56 17.60
CA GLN A 44 15.37 1.74 18.02
C GLN A 44 16.01 1.01 16.83
N GLN A 45 15.16 0.47 15.96
CA GLN A 45 15.61 -0.25 14.76
C GLN A 45 16.04 0.67 13.62
N LYS A 46 15.77 1.98 13.70
CA LYS A 46 15.99 2.99 12.63
C LYS A 46 15.24 2.63 11.34
N ILE A 47 14.02 2.12 11.47
CA ILE A 47 13.16 1.69 10.35
C ILE A 47 11.99 2.66 10.21
N PRO A 48 11.70 3.18 9.01
CA PRO A 48 10.48 3.96 8.76
C PRO A 48 9.21 3.16 9.06
N LEU A 49 8.29 3.78 9.79
CA LEU A 49 7.00 3.19 10.16
C LEU A 49 5.87 3.86 9.39
N ARG A 50 4.86 3.08 8.97
CA ARG A 50 3.63 3.59 8.37
C ARG A 50 2.42 3.02 9.07
N PHE A 51 1.51 3.89 9.47
CA PHE A 51 0.19 3.51 9.94
C PHE A 51 -0.82 3.55 8.80
N ILE A 52 -1.68 2.55 8.74
CA ILE A 52 -2.69 2.38 7.68
C ILE A 52 -4.06 2.35 8.35
N GLU A 53 -4.96 3.22 7.95
CA GLU A 53 -6.35 3.15 8.39
C GLU A 53 -6.96 1.80 7.99
N ILE A 54 -7.75 1.24 8.91
CA ILE A 54 -8.41 -0.04 8.67
C ILE A 54 -9.54 0.12 7.66
N MET A 55 -9.44 -0.59 6.57
CA MET A 55 -10.48 -0.59 5.54
C MET A 55 -11.52 -1.67 5.84
N PRO A 56 -12.84 -1.42 5.63
CA PRO A 56 -13.91 -2.37 5.92
C PRO A 56 -14.01 -3.47 4.85
N VAL A 57 -12.88 -4.14 4.55
CA VAL A 57 -12.79 -5.23 3.57
C VAL A 57 -12.44 -6.53 4.29
N GLY A 58 -13.19 -7.60 4.01
CA GLY A 58 -13.00 -8.90 4.63
C GLY A 58 -13.01 -8.82 6.16
N TYR A 59 -11.98 -9.31 6.82
CA TYR A 59 -11.83 -9.23 8.28
C TYR A 59 -11.80 -7.80 8.83
N GLY A 60 -11.45 -6.81 8.01
CA GLY A 60 -11.46 -5.41 8.42
C GLY A 60 -12.82 -4.90 8.88
N LYS A 61 -13.92 -5.50 8.40
CA LYS A 61 -15.30 -5.18 8.81
C LYS A 61 -15.57 -5.41 10.30
N GLN A 62 -14.79 -6.25 10.96
CA GLN A 62 -14.97 -6.64 12.36
C GLN A 62 -14.24 -5.72 13.34
N TYR A 63 -13.41 -4.82 12.85
CA TYR A 63 -12.56 -3.98 13.68
C TYR A 63 -12.94 -2.52 13.56
N VAL A 64 -12.86 -1.84 14.69
CA VAL A 64 -12.95 -0.38 14.74
C VAL A 64 -11.53 0.19 14.68
N GLY A 65 -11.26 0.99 13.65
CA GLY A 65 -10.04 1.77 13.54
C GLY A 65 -10.20 3.11 14.28
N ARG A 66 -9.07 3.80 14.46
CA ARG A 66 -9.05 5.25 14.74
C ARG A 66 -8.58 5.95 13.45
N SER A 67 -8.92 7.21 13.28
CA SER A 67 -8.39 7.99 12.17
C SER A 67 -6.87 8.20 12.35
N ASN A 68 -6.18 8.44 11.26
CA ASN A 68 -4.77 8.76 11.32
C ASN A 68 -4.50 10.14 11.92
N ASP A 69 -5.47 11.06 11.88
CA ASP A 69 -5.36 12.36 12.56
C ASP A 69 -5.44 12.22 14.08
N GLU A 70 -6.38 11.42 14.62
CA GLU A 70 -6.42 11.06 16.03
C GLU A 70 -5.12 10.38 16.48
N LEU A 71 -4.61 9.47 15.67
CA LEU A 71 -3.34 8.79 15.95
C LEU A 71 -2.17 9.78 15.96
N ARG A 72 -2.11 10.68 14.98
CA ARG A 72 -1.05 11.70 14.88
C ARG A 72 -1.05 12.61 16.11
N THR A 73 -2.22 13.07 16.55
CA THR A 73 -2.35 13.85 17.78
C THR A 73 -1.83 13.09 19.00
N CYS A 74 -2.23 11.83 19.17
CA CYS A 74 -1.70 10.98 20.25
C CYS A 74 -0.17 10.83 20.21
N LEU A 75 0.43 10.74 19.02
CA LEU A 75 1.88 10.67 18.87
C LEU A 75 2.55 12.04 19.09
N GLU A 76 1.88 13.15 18.80
CA GLU A 76 2.39 14.49 19.09
C GLU A 76 2.44 14.76 20.61
N ASP A 77 1.50 14.23 21.37
CA ASP A 77 1.51 14.32 22.84
C ASP A 77 2.71 13.62 23.46
N GLU A 78 3.19 12.55 22.86
CA GLU A 78 4.32 11.76 23.36
C GLU A 78 5.68 12.15 22.76
N PHE A 79 5.74 12.47 21.45
CA PHE A 79 6.98 12.68 20.71
C PHE A 79 7.15 14.11 20.20
N GLY A 80 6.35 15.03 20.70
CA GLY A 80 6.37 16.43 20.32
C GLY A 80 5.77 16.69 18.93
N LYS A 81 5.71 17.96 18.55
CA LYS A 81 5.01 18.43 17.35
C LYS A 81 5.53 17.77 16.09
N SER A 82 4.61 17.45 15.17
CA SER A 82 4.91 16.88 13.88
C SER A 82 4.89 17.93 12.76
N GLN A 83 5.75 17.73 11.77
CA GLN A 83 5.80 18.52 10.56
C GLN A 83 5.73 17.60 9.35
N MET A 84 4.83 17.93 8.40
CA MET A 84 4.70 17.18 7.15
C MET A 84 6.00 17.27 6.32
N ILE A 85 6.47 16.15 5.82
CA ILE A 85 7.63 16.11 4.93
C ILE A 85 7.12 16.29 3.49
N THR A 86 7.40 17.47 2.93
CA THR A 86 7.07 17.80 1.53
C THR A 86 8.29 17.59 0.64
N TYR A 87 8.07 16.93 -0.50
CA TYR A 87 9.12 16.73 -1.50
C TYR A 87 8.92 17.67 -2.68
N GLN A 88 9.94 18.45 -2.99
CA GLN A 88 9.92 19.27 -4.21
C GLN A 88 10.08 18.39 -5.45
N ALA A 89 9.27 18.63 -6.48
CA ALA A 89 9.24 17.81 -7.70
C ALA A 89 10.59 17.68 -8.43
N ASN A 90 11.48 18.65 -8.26
CA ASN A 90 12.82 18.67 -8.88
C ASN A 90 13.80 17.65 -8.28
N GLN A 91 13.55 17.14 -7.06
CA GLN A 91 14.42 16.14 -6.43
C GLN A 91 14.12 14.71 -6.91
N LYS A 92 12.97 14.46 -7.56
CA LYS A 92 12.62 13.13 -8.08
C LYS A 92 13.62 12.58 -9.11
N LYS A 93 14.30 13.44 -9.89
CA LYS A 93 15.27 13.02 -10.93
C LYS A 93 16.65 12.65 -10.38
N GLN A 94 17.07 13.19 -9.24
CA GLN A 94 18.39 12.89 -8.65
C GLN A 94 18.38 11.62 -7.79
N ILE A 95 17.23 11.20 -7.28
CA ILE A 95 17.11 10.10 -6.32
C ILE A 95 17.28 8.72 -6.96
N SER A 96 17.02 8.57 -8.26
CA SER A 96 17.19 7.27 -8.95
C SER A 96 18.66 6.78 -8.97
N HIS A 97 19.64 7.67 -8.87
CA HIS A 97 21.07 7.34 -8.77
C HIS A 97 21.64 7.36 -7.35
N MET A 98 20.95 8.01 -6.38
CA MET A 98 21.44 8.18 -5.01
C MET A 98 21.01 7.07 -4.03
N VAL A 99 20.20 6.10 -4.45
CA VAL A 99 19.77 4.99 -3.58
C VAL A 99 20.93 4.10 -3.11
N GLN A 100 22.11 4.21 -3.73
CA GLN A 100 23.26 3.37 -3.39
C GLN A 100 24.22 3.97 -2.34
N THR A 101 24.10 5.24 -1.94
CA THR A 101 25.18 5.88 -1.16
C THR A 101 24.77 6.63 0.10
N LEU A 102 23.50 6.67 0.49
CA LEU A 102 23.10 7.53 1.62
C LEU A 102 22.43 6.74 2.75
N HIS A 103 23.20 6.49 3.78
CA HIS A 103 22.74 6.33 5.17
C HIS A 103 22.15 7.66 5.72
N THR A 104 21.65 8.53 4.87
CA THR A 104 21.05 9.79 5.27
C THR A 104 19.56 9.65 5.45
N LYS A 105 19.10 9.94 6.61
CA LYS A 105 17.88 10.49 7.22
C LYS A 105 16.66 10.78 6.32
N GLU A 106 16.64 10.45 5.03
CA GLU A 106 15.54 10.77 4.12
C GLU A 106 14.61 9.58 3.93
N VAL A 107 13.32 9.87 3.94
CA VAL A 107 12.26 8.86 3.73
C VAL A 107 12.43 8.24 2.35
N PRO A 108 12.49 6.91 2.23
CA PRO A 108 12.50 6.26 0.92
C PRO A 108 11.22 6.62 0.17
N ILE A 109 11.34 7.46 -0.84
CA ILE A 109 10.21 7.89 -1.66
C ILE A 109 9.70 6.68 -2.44
N GLY A 110 8.46 6.31 -2.19
CA GLY A 110 7.73 5.33 -2.98
C GLY A 110 6.57 6.01 -3.71
N SER A 111 6.02 5.39 -4.72
CA SER A 111 4.79 5.82 -5.41
C SER A 111 3.50 5.56 -4.60
N GLY A 112 3.63 5.33 -3.30
CA GLY A 112 2.51 5.01 -2.41
C GLY A 112 1.80 6.24 -1.86
N PRO A 113 0.56 6.07 -1.33
CA PRO A 113 -0.27 7.16 -0.82
C PRO A 113 0.11 7.61 0.59
N ALA A 114 1.25 7.20 1.13
CA ALA A 114 1.67 7.56 2.47
C ALA A 114 2.13 9.02 2.52
N VAL A 115 1.56 9.79 3.43
CA VAL A 115 2.03 11.13 3.82
C VAL A 115 2.92 10.95 5.05
N TYR A 116 4.13 11.50 5.01
CA TYR A 116 5.10 11.33 6.08
C TYR A 116 5.25 12.59 6.92
N TYR A 117 5.48 12.38 8.23
CA TYR A 117 5.71 13.43 9.21
C TYR A 117 7.01 13.17 9.98
N ARG A 118 7.68 14.26 10.33
CA ARG A 118 8.81 14.28 11.27
C ARG A 118 8.31 14.82 12.59
N PHE A 119 8.45 14.04 13.64
CA PHE A 119 8.19 14.45 15.01
C PHE A 119 9.48 15.01 15.64
N SER A 120 9.36 16.00 16.52
CA SER A 120 10.55 16.71 17.06
C SER A 120 11.48 15.80 17.85
N GLU A 121 10.96 14.76 18.50
CA GLU A 121 11.74 13.83 19.33
C GLU A 121 12.06 12.50 18.61
N LEU A 122 11.67 12.34 17.36
CA LEU A 122 11.98 11.15 16.58
C LEU A 122 13.03 11.42 15.50
N THR A 123 13.90 10.43 15.30
CA THR A 123 14.88 10.44 14.19
C THR A 123 14.37 9.72 12.95
N ILE A 124 13.32 8.92 13.09
CA ILE A 124 12.67 8.23 11.97
C ILE A 124 11.43 9.01 11.50
N PRO A 125 11.09 8.93 10.22
CA PRO A 125 9.81 9.44 9.73
C PRO A 125 8.68 8.46 10.05
N VAL A 126 7.51 9.01 10.39
CA VAL A 126 6.27 8.26 10.54
C VAL A 126 5.33 8.61 9.40
N GLY A 127 4.88 7.61 8.67
CA GLY A 127 3.96 7.75 7.54
C GLY A 127 2.52 7.38 7.91
N PHE A 128 1.57 8.02 7.26
CA PHE A 128 0.15 7.76 7.42
C PHE A 128 -0.49 7.47 6.05
N ILE A 129 -1.24 6.39 5.96
CA ILE A 129 -2.05 6.01 4.80
C ILE A 129 -3.51 6.12 5.22
N SER A 130 -4.09 7.29 4.98
CA SER A 130 -5.47 7.62 5.36
C SER A 130 -6.43 7.17 4.27
N ALA A 131 -6.75 5.86 4.30
CA ALA A 131 -7.55 5.23 3.27
C ALA A 131 -9.04 5.61 3.34
N ILE A 132 -9.51 6.10 4.49
CA ILE A 132 -10.91 6.50 4.70
C ILE A 132 -11.02 8.02 4.80
N HIS A 133 -10.39 8.61 5.82
CA HIS A 133 -10.57 10.04 6.13
C HIS A 133 -9.74 10.98 5.22
N GLY A 134 -8.67 10.49 4.61
CA GLY A 134 -7.83 11.26 3.69
C GLY A 134 -7.82 10.66 2.27
N LYS A 135 -8.98 10.54 1.63
CA LYS A 135 -9.15 9.90 0.32
C LYS A 135 -8.09 10.32 -0.68
N PHE A 136 -7.26 9.36 -1.09
CA PHE A 136 -6.25 9.55 -2.13
C PHE A 136 -6.68 8.97 -3.50
N CYS A 137 -7.99 8.85 -3.73
CA CYS A 137 -8.55 8.21 -4.92
C CYS A 137 -8.14 8.90 -6.22
N GLU A 138 -8.08 10.22 -6.26
CA GLU A 138 -7.66 10.98 -7.45
C GLU A 138 -6.24 10.63 -7.90
N SER A 139 -5.32 10.42 -6.97
CA SER A 139 -3.94 10.04 -7.24
C SER A 139 -3.70 8.53 -7.21
N CYS A 140 -4.75 7.72 -7.04
CA CYS A 140 -4.64 6.29 -6.87
C CYS A 140 -4.27 5.59 -8.18
N ASN A 141 -3.03 5.16 -8.29
CA ASN A 141 -2.47 4.40 -9.41
C ASN A 141 -2.54 2.87 -9.20
N ARG A 142 -3.40 2.37 -8.28
CA ARG A 142 -3.42 0.98 -7.87
C ARG A 142 -4.44 0.17 -8.65
N VAL A 143 -4.00 -0.97 -9.14
CA VAL A 143 -4.81 -2.10 -9.59
C VAL A 143 -4.25 -3.36 -8.93
N ARG A 144 -5.03 -4.42 -8.86
CA ARG A 144 -4.61 -5.69 -8.24
C ARG A 144 -4.89 -6.85 -9.19
N LEU A 145 -3.90 -7.71 -9.33
CA LEU A 145 -4.06 -8.97 -10.02
C LEU A 145 -4.27 -10.08 -8.98
N THR A 146 -5.39 -10.77 -9.07
CA THR A 146 -5.66 -11.93 -8.19
C THR A 146 -4.93 -13.17 -8.68
N ALA A 147 -4.80 -14.17 -7.81
CA ALA A 147 -4.22 -15.47 -8.19
C ALA A 147 -5.01 -16.18 -9.29
N GLN A 148 -6.30 -15.84 -9.47
CA GLN A 148 -7.16 -16.37 -10.53
C GLN A 148 -7.01 -15.64 -11.87
N GLY A 149 -6.13 -14.60 -11.94
CA GLY A 149 -5.93 -13.83 -13.16
C GLY A 149 -6.97 -12.73 -13.39
N TYR A 150 -7.70 -12.33 -12.35
CA TYR A 150 -8.65 -11.22 -12.42
C TYR A 150 -7.97 -9.90 -12.06
N LEU A 151 -8.03 -8.91 -12.94
CA LEU A 151 -7.50 -7.57 -12.70
C LEU A 151 -8.57 -6.71 -12.04
N LYS A 152 -8.45 -6.47 -10.73
CA LYS A 152 -9.31 -5.59 -9.95
C LYS A 152 -8.87 -4.14 -10.06
N LEU A 153 -9.82 -3.24 -10.20
CA LEU A 153 -9.58 -1.80 -10.36
C LEU A 153 -9.60 -1.04 -9.04
N CYS A 154 -10.34 -1.54 -8.05
CA CYS A 154 -10.47 -0.96 -6.71
C CYS A 154 -10.69 -2.05 -5.67
N LEU A 155 -10.33 -1.78 -4.41
CA LEU A 155 -10.61 -2.69 -3.29
C LEU A 155 -12.08 -2.68 -2.86
N CYS A 156 -12.76 -1.54 -3.05
CA CYS A 156 -14.14 -1.34 -2.61
C CYS A 156 -15.16 -2.08 -3.48
N TYR A 157 -14.82 -2.30 -4.73
CA TYR A 157 -15.74 -2.84 -5.73
C TYR A 157 -15.20 -4.13 -6.35
N ASP A 158 -16.12 -5.00 -6.76
CA ASP A 158 -15.84 -6.25 -7.49
C ASP A 158 -15.48 -6.02 -8.96
N LYS A 159 -15.59 -4.78 -9.44
CA LYS A 159 -15.32 -4.39 -10.84
C LYS A 159 -13.88 -4.66 -11.27
N GLY A 160 -13.74 -5.23 -12.46
CA GLY A 160 -12.46 -5.58 -13.05
C GLY A 160 -12.60 -6.33 -14.36
N ILE A 161 -11.56 -7.06 -14.76
CA ILE A 161 -11.53 -7.86 -15.99
C ILE A 161 -10.81 -9.19 -15.75
N ASP A 162 -11.33 -10.28 -16.29
CA ASP A 162 -10.67 -11.59 -16.29
C ASP A 162 -9.63 -11.65 -17.43
N LEU A 163 -8.36 -11.47 -17.07
CA LEU A 163 -7.25 -11.54 -18.02
C LEU A 163 -6.96 -13.00 -18.46
N ARG A 164 -7.37 -13.99 -17.66
CA ARG A 164 -7.17 -15.39 -18.00
C ARG A 164 -7.98 -15.78 -19.23
N GLN A 165 -9.19 -15.25 -19.38
CA GLN A 165 -10.01 -15.49 -20.58
C GLN A 165 -9.31 -14.95 -21.85
N ILE A 166 -8.62 -13.82 -21.75
CA ILE A 166 -7.87 -13.24 -22.85
C ILE A 166 -6.63 -14.08 -23.16
N LEU A 167 -5.93 -14.55 -22.11
CA LEU A 167 -4.70 -15.32 -22.25
C LEU A 167 -4.92 -16.74 -22.77
N ARG A 168 -6.09 -17.33 -22.49
CA ARG A 168 -6.45 -18.71 -22.86
C ARG A 168 -7.44 -18.80 -24.03
N GLY A 169 -7.85 -17.65 -24.57
CA GLY A 169 -8.65 -17.61 -25.80
C GLY A 169 -7.88 -18.25 -26.96
N GLU A 170 -8.57 -19.02 -27.77
CA GLU A 170 -7.98 -19.70 -28.94
C GLU A 170 -7.53 -18.64 -29.96
N GLU A 171 -6.22 -18.35 -29.98
CA GLU A 171 -5.58 -17.66 -31.08
C GLU A 171 -5.11 -18.74 -32.06
N THR A 172 -5.87 -18.96 -33.13
CA THR A 172 -5.53 -19.85 -34.22
C THR A 172 -4.59 -19.11 -35.17
N GLY A 173 -3.37 -19.56 -35.29
CA GLY A 173 -2.37 -19.01 -36.24
C GLY A 173 -1.21 -19.96 -36.48
N GLN A 174 -0.62 -19.88 -37.66
CA GLN A 174 0.50 -20.75 -38.08
C GLN A 174 1.88 -20.29 -37.57
N ASN A 175 1.96 -19.12 -36.87
CA ASN A 175 3.23 -18.55 -36.43
C ASN A 175 3.12 -18.03 -34.98
N GLU A 176 3.87 -18.67 -34.07
CA GLU A 176 3.88 -18.32 -32.64
C GLU A 176 4.20 -16.85 -32.35
N LYS A 177 5.11 -16.22 -33.11
CA LYS A 177 5.47 -14.81 -32.92
C LYS A 177 4.29 -13.87 -33.22
N ASN A 178 3.50 -14.17 -34.24
CA ASN A 178 2.35 -13.39 -34.61
C ASN A 178 1.21 -13.57 -33.58
N ILE A 179 1.01 -14.78 -33.08
CA ILE A 179 0.08 -15.09 -32.00
C ILE A 179 0.45 -14.30 -30.74
N GLN A 180 1.72 -14.34 -30.33
CA GLN A 180 2.18 -13.62 -29.13
C GLN A 180 2.01 -12.09 -29.27
N LYS A 181 2.28 -11.55 -30.46
CA LYS A 181 2.08 -10.11 -30.72
C LYS A 181 0.59 -9.73 -30.63
N ALA A 182 -0.28 -10.47 -31.28
CA ALA A 182 -1.73 -10.24 -31.24
C ALA A 182 -2.28 -10.34 -29.81
N LEU A 183 -1.82 -11.34 -29.04
CA LEU A 183 -2.20 -11.51 -27.64
C LEU A 183 -1.76 -10.33 -26.77
N ASN A 184 -0.53 -9.84 -26.94
CA ASN A 184 -0.03 -8.69 -26.20
C ASN A 184 -0.83 -7.40 -26.53
N GLU A 185 -1.19 -7.19 -27.79
CA GLU A 185 -2.01 -6.06 -28.21
C GLU A 185 -3.42 -6.16 -27.60
N LYS A 186 -4.03 -7.33 -27.62
CA LYS A 186 -5.35 -7.60 -27.04
C LYS A 186 -5.35 -7.40 -25.52
N LEU A 187 -4.35 -7.92 -24.81
CA LEU A 187 -4.16 -7.69 -23.38
C LEU A 187 -3.99 -6.20 -23.05
N THR A 188 -3.11 -5.52 -23.76
CA THR A 188 -2.84 -4.10 -23.54
C THR A 188 -4.09 -3.26 -23.73
N THR A 189 -4.85 -3.53 -24.81
CA THR A 189 -6.09 -2.84 -25.11
C THR A 189 -7.15 -3.08 -24.03
N ALA A 190 -7.33 -4.33 -23.62
CA ALA A 190 -8.29 -4.71 -22.59
C ALA A 190 -7.95 -4.11 -21.22
N MET A 191 -6.67 -4.17 -20.81
CA MET A 191 -6.20 -3.57 -19.56
C MET A 191 -6.37 -2.05 -19.55
N ARG A 192 -6.02 -1.36 -20.63
CA ARG A 192 -6.24 0.09 -20.77
C ARG A 192 -7.72 0.43 -20.65
N ALA A 193 -8.58 -0.25 -21.41
CA ALA A 193 -10.02 -0.04 -21.36
C ALA A 193 -10.60 -0.28 -19.96
N ALA A 194 -10.11 -1.28 -19.24
CA ALA A 194 -10.50 -1.54 -17.86
C ALA A 194 -10.05 -0.42 -16.91
N ILE A 195 -8.78 0.01 -17.01
CA ILE A 195 -8.21 1.06 -16.16
C ILE A 195 -8.96 2.39 -16.35
N TYR A 196 -9.36 2.74 -17.56
CA TYR A 196 -10.19 3.94 -17.81
C TYR A 196 -11.57 3.87 -17.15
N LYS A 197 -12.07 2.67 -16.84
CA LYS A 197 -13.33 2.45 -16.10
C LYS A 197 -13.14 2.35 -14.60
N LYS A 198 -11.94 2.62 -14.09
CA LYS A 198 -11.68 2.62 -12.65
C LYS A 198 -12.61 3.61 -11.95
N PRO A 199 -13.25 3.23 -10.82
CA PRO A 199 -14.08 4.15 -10.04
C PRO A 199 -13.28 5.39 -9.61
N ALA A 200 -13.90 6.55 -9.67
CA ALA A 200 -13.30 7.82 -9.26
C ALA A 200 -12.96 7.84 -7.75
N ALA A 201 -13.80 7.20 -6.95
CA ALA A 201 -13.61 7.10 -5.50
C ALA A 201 -14.07 5.75 -4.97
N HIS A 202 -13.60 5.37 -3.78
CA HIS A 202 -14.13 4.27 -2.99
C HIS A 202 -15.34 4.75 -2.16
N CYS A 203 -16.08 3.79 -1.59
CA CYS A 203 -17.23 4.02 -0.71
C CYS A 203 -17.02 3.44 0.70
N PHE A 204 -15.80 3.46 1.24
CA PHE A 204 -15.51 2.85 2.54
C PHE A 204 -16.26 3.49 3.71
N GLU A 205 -16.71 4.75 3.58
CA GLU A 205 -17.58 5.42 4.54
C GLU A 205 -19.02 4.89 4.49
N HIS A 206 -19.39 4.25 3.40
CA HIS A 206 -20.69 3.65 3.14
C HIS A 206 -20.51 2.16 2.83
N PRO A 207 -20.22 1.31 3.85
CA PRO A 207 -19.94 -0.11 3.64
C PRO A 207 -21.07 -0.87 2.94
N GLU A 208 -22.31 -0.38 3.02
CA GLU A 208 -23.49 -0.91 2.35
C GLU A 208 -23.43 -0.75 0.83
N GLU A 209 -22.67 0.21 0.32
CA GLU A 209 -22.47 0.42 -1.12
C GLU A 209 -21.30 -0.41 -1.69
N MET A 210 -20.58 -1.11 -0.84
CA MET A 210 -19.46 -1.93 -1.27
C MET A 210 -19.94 -3.19 -1.96
N THR A 211 -19.38 -3.48 -3.14
CA THR A 211 -19.70 -4.72 -3.87
C THR A 211 -18.65 -5.82 -3.67
N GLU A 212 -17.50 -5.50 -3.07
CA GLU A 212 -16.47 -6.50 -2.75
C GLU A 212 -16.87 -7.32 -1.53
N ILE A 213 -16.99 -8.64 -1.74
CA ILE A 213 -17.37 -9.61 -0.70
C ILE A 213 -16.20 -10.51 -0.27
N ASN A 214 -15.12 -10.54 -1.06
CA ASN A 214 -14.00 -11.42 -0.78
C ASN A 214 -13.10 -10.87 0.32
N GLU A 215 -12.40 -11.78 0.98
CA GLU A 215 -11.34 -11.44 1.92
C GLU A 215 -10.12 -10.85 1.20
N MET A 216 -9.36 -10.00 1.89
CA MET A 216 -8.18 -9.32 1.36
C MET A 216 -7.18 -10.30 0.72
N VAL A 217 -6.97 -11.47 1.33
CA VAL A 217 -6.04 -12.50 0.83
C VAL A 217 -6.46 -13.10 -0.51
N LYS A 218 -7.74 -13.02 -0.88
CA LYS A 218 -8.26 -13.52 -2.16
C LYS A 218 -8.23 -12.48 -3.28
N ILE A 219 -8.04 -11.23 -2.95
CA ILE A 219 -8.08 -10.10 -3.89
C ILE A 219 -6.71 -9.45 -4.11
N GLY A 220 -5.64 -10.17 -3.88
CA GLY A 220 -4.26 -9.73 -4.15
C GLY A 220 -3.70 -8.78 -3.08
N GLY A 221 -3.98 -9.06 -1.81
CA GLY A 221 -3.48 -8.30 -0.66
C GLY A 221 -2.95 -9.18 0.45
#